data_638ca88a452a9bb3823c02d757e1097c
#
_entry.id   638ca88a452a9bb3823c02d757e1097c
#
_cell.length_a   1.000
_cell.length_b   1.000
_cell.length_c   1.000
_cell.angle_alpha   90.00
_cell.angle_beta   90.00
_cell.angle_gamma   90.00
#
_symmetry.space_group_name_H-M   'P 1'
#
loop_
_entity.id
_entity.type
_entity.pdbx_description
1 polymer ?
#
loop_
_entity_poly.entity_id
_entity_poly.type
_entity_poly.pdbx_seq_one_letter_code
_entity_poly.pdbx_strand_id
1 'polypeptide(L)'
;MGRAPSGRPTSFDIAYLAGVSQPTVSRALRGDRSVSMATRERIQRIAQDLNYTVDKNASSLRSQRTNTIALLFFEDGTDENLINPFFLAMLGSITRACANHGLDLLISFQRMEDDWHTRYHDAKRADGLILLGYGDYSLYAARIEQLVAQGTHFARWGSIRSDRSGATVGSD
;
A
#
# COMPACT_ATOMS: atom_id res chain seq x y z
N MET A 1 -17.78 32.52 -21.24
CA MET A 1 -18.59 31.37 -20.83
C MET A 1 -17.76 30.11 -21.05
N GLY A 2 -17.12 29.60 -20.00
CA GLY A 2 -16.27 28.42 -20.07
C GLY A 2 -17.12 27.17 -20.16
N ARG A 3 -16.81 26.33 -21.12
CA ARG A 3 -17.45 25.02 -21.34
C ARG A 3 -17.29 24.16 -20.08
N ALA A 4 -18.40 23.73 -19.47
CA ALA A 4 -18.37 22.77 -18.38
C ALA A 4 -17.60 21.51 -18.84
N PRO A 5 -16.67 20.96 -18.04
CA PRO A 5 -15.91 19.78 -18.41
C PRO A 5 -16.89 18.60 -18.60
N SER A 6 -16.93 18.04 -19.80
CA SER A 6 -17.77 16.87 -20.14
C SER A 6 -17.11 15.56 -19.69
N GLY A 7 -16.61 15.48 -18.45
CA GLY A 7 -15.92 14.34 -17.90
C GLY A 7 -15.66 14.48 -16.40
N ARG A 8 -15.08 13.45 -15.80
CA ARG A 8 -14.68 13.47 -14.38
C ARG A 8 -13.67 14.63 -14.16
N PRO A 9 -13.87 15.49 -13.12
CA PRO A 9 -12.96 16.58 -12.84
C PRO A 9 -11.51 16.12 -12.69
N THR A 10 -10.57 16.91 -13.17
CA THR A 10 -9.14 16.63 -13.15
C THR A 10 -8.39 17.66 -12.30
N SER A 11 -7.15 17.36 -11.92
CA SER A 11 -6.29 18.35 -11.25
C SER A 11 -5.95 19.57 -12.11
N PHE A 12 -6.11 19.47 -13.44
CA PHE A 12 -5.95 20.60 -14.36
C PHE A 12 -7.13 21.56 -14.28
N ASP A 13 -8.35 21.05 -14.10
CA ASP A 13 -9.55 21.89 -13.93
C ASP A 13 -9.44 22.71 -12.63
N ILE A 14 -8.95 22.07 -11.55
CA ILE A 14 -8.69 22.76 -10.28
C ILE A 14 -7.59 23.82 -10.46
N ALA A 15 -6.51 23.49 -11.18
CA ALA A 15 -5.41 24.42 -11.43
C ALA A 15 -5.90 25.67 -12.18
N TYR A 16 -6.74 25.46 -13.19
CA TYR A 16 -7.35 26.54 -13.96
C TYR A 16 -8.24 27.44 -13.07
N LEU A 17 -9.16 26.84 -12.31
CA LEU A 17 -10.08 27.58 -11.42
C LEU A 17 -9.36 28.28 -10.26
N ALA A 18 -8.29 27.68 -9.75
CA ALA A 18 -7.49 28.26 -8.67
C ALA A 18 -6.44 29.27 -9.16
N GLY A 19 -6.23 29.43 -10.46
CA GLY A 19 -5.20 30.32 -11.02
C GLY A 19 -3.78 29.94 -10.60
N VAL A 20 -3.49 28.62 -10.51
CA VAL A 20 -2.18 28.08 -10.12
C VAL A 20 -1.74 26.97 -11.07
N SER A 21 -0.49 26.54 -10.97
CA SER A 21 0.00 25.39 -11.74
C SER A 21 -0.52 24.07 -11.19
N GLN A 22 -0.67 23.04 -12.04
CA GLN A 22 -1.06 21.69 -11.63
C GLN A 22 -0.14 21.10 -10.53
N PRO A 23 1.21 21.27 -10.57
CA PRO A 23 2.07 20.88 -9.47
C PRO A 23 1.73 21.56 -8.14
N THR A 24 1.28 22.80 -8.17
CA THR A 24 0.83 23.52 -6.96
C THR A 24 -0.44 22.92 -6.39
N VAL A 25 -1.42 22.55 -7.24
CA VAL A 25 -2.61 21.80 -6.81
C VAL A 25 -2.22 20.47 -6.15
N SER A 26 -1.34 19.72 -6.79
CA SER A 26 -0.87 18.43 -6.27
C SER A 26 -0.20 18.56 -4.90
N ARG A 27 0.64 19.59 -4.68
CA ARG A 27 1.27 19.87 -3.38
C ARG A 27 0.24 20.30 -2.33
N ALA A 28 -0.67 21.20 -2.70
CA ALA A 28 -1.72 21.69 -1.81
C ALA A 28 -2.61 20.57 -1.28
N LEU A 29 -3.06 19.66 -2.16
CA LEU A 29 -3.92 18.52 -1.79
C LEU A 29 -3.21 17.49 -0.91
N ARG A 30 -1.86 17.42 -0.98
CA ARG A 30 -1.04 16.59 -0.08
C ARG A 30 -0.68 17.27 1.24
N GLY A 31 -1.10 18.50 1.45
CA GLY A 31 -0.77 19.25 2.66
C GLY A 31 0.67 19.79 2.71
N ASP A 32 1.38 19.86 1.57
CA ASP A 32 2.77 20.33 1.50
C ASP A 32 2.88 21.78 2.00
N ARG A 33 3.81 22.00 2.93
CA ARG A 33 4.03 23.29 3.58
C ARG A 33 4.59 24.37 2.64
N SER A 34 5.12 24.01 1.49
CA SER A 34 5.59 24.94 0.47
C SER A 34 4.46 25.75 -0.18
N VAL A 35 3.19 25.32 -0.01
CA VAL A 35 2.00 26.05 -0.48
C VAL A 35 1.39 26.83 0.68
N SER A 36 1.16 28.13 0.48
CA SER A 36 0.57 29.00 1.51
C SER A 36 -0.80 28.47 1.96
N MET A 37 -1.14 28.74 3.22
CA MET A 37 -2.40 28.28 3.81
C MET A 37 -3.62 28.79 3.02
N ALA A 38 -3.64 30.06 2.64
CA ALA A 38 -4.70 30.64 1.84
C ALA A 38 -4.87 29.97 0.46
N THR A 39 -3.75 29.65 -0.20
CA THR A 39 -3.79 28.93 -1.49
C THR A 39 -4.27 27.49 -1.31
N ARG A 40 -3.86 26.83 -0.24
CA ARG A 40 -4.28 25.47 0.07
C ARG A 40 -5.78 25.39 0.33
N GLU A 41 -6.32 26.27 1.17
CA GLU A 41 -7.75 26.34 1.47
C GLU A 41 -8.59 26.61 0.21
N ARG A 42 -8.13 27.53 -0.64
CA ARG A 42 -8.79 27.82 -1.93
C ARG A 42 -8.85 26.59 -2.81
N ILE A 43 -7.72 25.86 -2.96
CA ILE A 43 -7.63 24.65 -3.77
C ILE A 43 -8.53 23.54 -3.19
N GLN A 44 -8.53 23.35 -1.87
CA GLN A 44 -9.36 22.34 -1.20
C GLN A 44 -10.85 22.63 -1.40
N ARG A 45 -11.28 23.88 -1.30
CA ARG A 45 -12.67 24.29 -1.56
C ARG A 45 -13.08 23.97 -2.99
N ILE A 46 -12.28 24.38 -3.99
CA ILE A 46 -12.55 24.08 -5.40
C ILE A 46 -12.63 22.55 -5.64
N ALA A 47 -11.73 21.77 -5.02
CA ALA A 47 -11.76 20.32 -5.13
C ALA A 47 -13.05 19.73 -4.55
N GLN A 48 -13.54 20.24 -3.42
CA GLN A 48 -14.81 19.84 -2.80
C GLN A 48 -16.00 20.22 -3.70
N ASP A 49 -16.04 21.44 -4.20
CA ASP A 49 -17.12 21.94 -5.09
C ASP A 49 -17.24 21.11 -6.38
N LEU A 50 -16.10 20.63 -6.88
CA LEU A 50 -16.04 19.76 -8.06
C LEU A 50 -16.24 18.27 -7.73
N ASN A 51 -16.42 17.88 -6.47
CA ASN A 51 -16.38 16.48 -6.04
C ASN A 51 -15.12 15.74 -6.57
N TYR A 52 -13.98 16.45 -6.61
CA TYR A 52 -12.72 15.89 -7.08
C TYR A 52 -12.12 14.94 -6.04
N THR A 53 -11.88 13.73 -6.43
CA THR A 53 -11.08 12.76 -5.65
C THR A 53 -9.73 12.59 -6.33
N VAL A 54 -8.65 12.65 -5.52
CA VAL A 54 -7.29 12.39 -6.04
C VAL A 54 -7.26 10.98 -6.62
N ASP A 55 -6.90 10.88 -7.90
CA ASP A 55 -6.67 9.57 -8.51
C ASP A 55 -5.41 8.95 -7.90
N LYS A 56 -5.62 7.95 -7.03
CA LYS A 56 -4.54 7.21 -6.36
C LYS A 56 -3.60 6.57 -7.39
N ASN A 57 -4.12 6.07 -8.51
CA ASN A 57 -3.32 5.42 -9.55
C ASN A 57 -2.39 6.43 -10.26
N ALA A 58 -2.92 7.60 -10.64
CA ALA A 58 -2.10 8.66 -11.24
C ALA A 58 -1.05 9.21 -10.25
N SER A 59 -1.37 9.23 -8.96
CA SER A 59 -0.44 9.62 -7.89
C SER A 59 0.64 8.56 -7.68
N SER A 60 0.29 7.27 -7.66
CA SER A 60 1.20 6.14 -7.45
C SER A 60 2.21 6.02 -8.59
N LEU A 61 1.78 6.20 -9.84
CA LEU A 61 2.67 6.23 -11.01
C LEU A 61 3.77 7.29 -10.89
N ARG A 62 3.45 8.46 -10.33
CA ARG A 62 4.41 9.55 -10.15
C ARG A 62 5.34 9.36 -8.96
N SER A 63 4.79 8.87 -7.83
CA SER A 63 5.54 8.64 -6.60
C SER A 63 6.29 7.31 -6.59
N GLN A 64 5.98 6.41 -7.52
CA GLN A 64 6.39 5.00 -7.53
C GLN A 64 6.00 4.25 -6.23
N ARG A 65 4.99 4.75 -5.52
CA ARG A 65 4.45 4.15 -4.31
C ARG A 65 2.96 3.88 -4.47
N THR A 66 2.55 2.70 -4.03
CA THR A 66 1.14 2.27 -4.06
C THR A 66 0.40 2.66 -2.79
N ASN A 67 1.14 2.91 -1.71
CA ASN A 67 0.64 3.04 -0.34
C ASN A 67 -0.18 1.81 0.08
N THR A 68 0.22 0.64 -0.41
CA THR A 68 -0.43 -0.64 -0.14
C THR A 68 0.59 -1.60 0.47
N ILE A 69 0.20 -2.31 1.50
CA ILE A 69 0.92 -3.46 2.05
C ILE A 69 0.14 -4.71 1.66
N ALA A 70 0.82 -5.73 1.15
CA ALA A 70 0.21 -7.03 0.89
C ALA A 70 0.46 -7.97 2.07
N LEU A 71 -0.62 -8.47 2.66
CA LEU A 71 -0.61 -9.51 3.67
C LEU A 71 -0.81 -10.86 2.98
N LEU A 72 0.21 -11.70 3.03
CA LEU A 72 0.22 -12.99 2.37
C LEU A 72 0.06 -14.11 3.39
N PHE A 73 -0.98 -14.91 3.22
CA PHE A 73 -1.20 -16.13 3.97
C PHE A 73 -0.66 -17.32 3.19
N PHE A 74 0.00 -18.23 3.89
CA PHE A 74 0.38 -19.54 3.37
C PHE A 74 -0.28 -20.59 4.24
N GLU A 75 -0.90 -21.56 3.61
CA GLU A 75 -1.45 -22.75 4.26
C GLU A 75 -0.84 -24.00 3.60
N ASP A 76 -0.42 -24.93 4.41
CA ASP A 76 -0.11 -26.29 3.96
C ASP A 76 -1.43 -26.98 3.68
N GLY A 77 -1.91 -26.96 2.46
CA GLY A 77 -3.17 -27.44 1.90
C GLY A 77 -3.93 -28.64 2.50
N THR A 78 -3.78 -28.89 3.79
CA THR A 78 -4.36 -30.04 4.49
C THR A 78 -5.66 -29.73 5.24
N ASP A 79 -5.98 -28.44 5.50
CA ASP A 79 -7.21 -28.02 6.15
C ASP A 79 -7.93 -26.95 5.35
N GLU A 80 -8.89 -27.35 4.51
CA GLU A 80 -9.61 -26.48 3.57
C GLU A 80 -10.48 -25.39 4.21
N ASN A 81 -10.58 -25.27 5.54
CA ASN A 81 -11.70 -24.50 6.11
C ASN A 81 -11.44 -23.59 7.29
N LEU A 82 -10.25 -23.48 7.86
CA LEU A 82 -10.10 -22.69 9.10
C LEU A 82 -8.87 -21.79 9.08
N ILE A 83 -9.09 -20.50 8.80
CA ILE A 83 -8.12 -19.48 9.19
C ILE A 83 -8.00 -19.52 10.72
N ASN A 84 -6.80 -19.74 11.24
CA ASN A 84 -6.56 -19.76 12.68
C ASN A 84 -7.07 -18.46 13.33
N PRO A 85 -7.89 -18.55 14.39
CA PRO A 85 -8.42 -17.41 15.11
C PRO A 85 -7.34 -16.40 15.57
N PHE A 86 -6.14 -16.87 15.87
CA PHE A 86 -5.00 -16.01 16.19
C PHE A 86 -4.65 -15.06 15.04
N PHE A 87 -4.62 -15.54 13.79
CA PHE A 87 -4.35 -14.67 12.65
C PHE A 87 -5.50 -13.72 12.34
N LEU A 88 -6.73 -14.12 12.60
CA LEU A 88 -7.87 -13.21 12.49
C LEU A 88 -7.77 -12.05 13.49
N ALA A 89 -7.35 -12.33 14.73
CA ALA A 89 -7.12 -11.28 15.73
C ALA A 89 -5.96 -10.36 15.33
N MET A 90 -4.87 -10.92 14.80
CA MET A 90 -3.72 -10.18 14.30
C MET A 90 -4.11 -9.31 13.08
N LEU A 91 -4.95 -9.82 12.18
CA LEU A 91 -5.45 -9.09 11.02
C LEU A 91 -6.12 -7.78 11.43
N GLY A 92 -6.94 -7.80 12.48
CA GLY A 92 -7.58 -6.58 13.00
C GLY A 92 -6.56 -5.52 13.45
N SER A 93 -5.49 -5.95 14.12
CA SER A 93 -4.42 -5.06 14.58
C SER A 93 -3.59 -4.52 13.40
N ILE A 94 -3.25 -5.36 12.43
CA ILE A 94 -2.52 -4.97 11.22
C ILE A 94 -3.34 -3.97 10.39
N THR A 95 -4.64 -4.24 10.20
CA THR A 95 -5.55 -3.34 9.46
C THR A 95 -5.60 -1.96 10.11
N ARG A 96 -5.72 -1.91 11.45
CA ARG A 96 -5.72 -0.65 12.19
C ARG A 96 -4.39 0.10 12.06
N ALA A 97 -3.27 -0.61 12.13
CA ALA A 97 -1.94 -0.03 11.94
C ALA A 97 -1.79 0.55 10.52
N CYS A 98 -2.18 -0.19 9.49
CA CYS A 98 -2.16 0.31 8.11
C CYS A 98 -3.02 1.57 7.96
N ALA A 99 -4.25 1.58 8.48
CA ALA A 99 -5.15 2.72 8.41
C ALA A 99 -4.56 3.97 9.11
N ASN A 100 -3.93 3.81 10.28
CA ASN A 100 -3.29 4.91 11.00
C ASN A 100 -2.11 5.52 10.24
N HIS A 101 -1.47 4.75 9.35
CA HIS A 101 -0.38 5.20 8.50
C HIS A 101 -0.84 5.60 7.08
N GLY A 102 -2.15 5.60 6.80
CA GLY A 102 -2.70 5.93 5.48
C GLY A 102 -2.36 4.90 4.41
N LEU A 103 -2.14 3.64 4.81
CA LEU A 103 -1.84 2.51 3.94
C LEU A 103 -3.09 1.66 3.71
N ASP A 104 -3.26 1.19 2.49
CA ASP A 104 -4.25 0.16 2.16
C ASP A 104 -3.66 -1.23 2.47
N LEU A 105 -4.51 -2.19 2.88
CA LEU A 105 -4.10 -3.57 3.13
C LEU A 105 -4.72 -4.49 2.08
N LEU A 106 -3.87 -5.15 1.30
CA LEU A 106 -4.25 -6.18 0.33
C LEU A 106 -4.02 -7.56 0.95
N ILE A 107 -5.07 -8.34 1.12
CA ILE A 107 -4.99 -9.68 1.70
C ILE A 107 -5.05 -10.72 0.59
N SER A 108 -4.18 -11.70 0.62
CA SER A 108 -4.15 -12.77 -0.39
C SER A 108 -3.60 -14.07 0.18
N PHE A 109 -4.19 -15.19 -0.24
CA PHE A 109 -3.63 -16.52 -0.08
C PHE A 109 -2.65 -16.79 -1.20
N GLN A 110 -1.50 -17.37 -0.87
CA GLN A 110 -0.43 -17.62 -1.81
C GLN A 110 -0.02 -19.09 -1.83
N ARG A 111 0.35 -19.53 -3.01
CA ARG A 111 1.02 -20.81 -3.20
C ARG A 111 2.54 -20.60 -3.19
N MET A 112 3.28 -21.62 -2.78
CA MET A 112 4.74 -21.57 -2.71
C MET A 112 5.42 -21.37 -4.07
N GLU A 113 4.76 -21.76 -5.14
CA GLU A 113 5.27 -21.70 -6.52
C GLU A 113 5.23 -20.27 -7.10
N ASP A 114 4.42 -19.37 -6.50
CA ASP A 114 4.25 -18.01 -6.99
C ASP A 114 5.51 -17.15 -6.75
N ASP A 115 5.92 -16.36 -7.74
CA ASP A 115 6.90 -15.30 -7.54
C ASP A 115 6.24 -14.06 -6.93
N TRP A 116 6.36 -13.92 -5.61
CA TRP A 116 5.71 -12.84 -4.87
C TRP A 116 6.32 -11.47 -5.14
N HIS A 117 7.64 -11.39 -5.45
CA HIS A 117 8.28 -10.13 -5.83
C HIS A 117 7.66 -9.58 -7.12
N THR A 118 7.71 -10.35 -8.19
CA THR A 118 7.13 -9.96 -9.48
C THR A 118 5.65 -9.65 -9.36
N ARG A 119 4.90 -10.46 -8.61
CA ARG A 119 3.45 -10.33 -8.48
C ARG A 119 3.01 -9.09 -7.71
N TYR A 120 3.79 -8.63 -6.74
CA TYR A 120 3.40 -7.51 -5.87
C TYR A 120 4.28 -6.28 -6.05
N HIS A 121 5.59 -6.42 -6.07
CA HIS A 121 6.52 -5.31 -6.19
C HIS A 121 6.63 -4.80 -7.62
N ASP A 122 7.01 -5.64 -8.58
CA ASP A 122 7.18 -5.23 -9.97
C ASP A 122 5.87 -4.83 -10.63
N ALA A 123 4.79 -5.57 -10.32
CA ALA A 123 3.44 -5.23 -10.77
C ALA A 123 2.86 -3.97 -10.10
N LYS A 124 3.60 -3.32 -9.20
CA LYS A 124 3.17 -2.12 -8.46
C LYS A 124 1.82 -2.32 -7.77
N ARG A 125 1.64 -3.48 -7.11
CA ARG A 125 0.44 -3.81 -6.34
C ARG A 125 0.61 -3.54 -4.85
N ALA A 126 1.85 -3.62 -4.33
CA ALA A 126 2.18 -3.33 -2.95
C ALA A 126 3.60 -2.78 -2.84
N ASP A 127 3.84 -1.94 -1.83
CA ASP A 127 5.15 -1.38 -1.50
C ASP A 127 5.95 -2.30 -0.56
N GLY A 128 5.27 -3.23 0.11
CA GLY A 128 5.88 -4.20 1.00
C GLY A 128 4.95 -5.37 1.30
N LEU A 129 5.52 -6.44 1.86
CA LEU A 129 4.82 -7.68 2.16
C LEU A 129 4.82 -7.95 3.66
N ILE A 130 3.71 -8.49 4.19
CA ILE A 130 3.65 -9.12 5.50
C ILE A 130 3.37 -10.60 5.25
N LEU A 131 4.25 -11.46 5.76
CA LEU A 131 4.18 -12.89 5.57
C LEU A 131 3.63 -13.55 6.84
N LEU A 132 2.42 -14.11 6.74
CA LEU A 132 1.79 -14.87 7.81
C LEU A 132 1.53 -16.29 7.35
N GLY A 133 2.08 -17.28 8.06
CA GLY A 133 1.90 -18.67 7.70
C GLY A 133 2.05 -19.60 8.89
N TYR A 134 1.48 -20.76 8.74
CA TYR A 134 1.70 -21.90 9.61
C TYR A 134 2.86 -22.74 9.10
N GLY A 135 3.48 -23.47 10.02
CA GLY A 135 4.41 -24.50 9.69
C GLY A 135 5.88 -24.13 9.77
N ASP A 136 6.70 -25.07 9.36
CA ASP A 136 8.15 -24.93 9.40
C ASP A 136 8.63 -23.97 8.32
N TYR A 137 9.07 -22.78 8.74
CA TYR A 137 9.68 -21.80 7.84
C TYR A 137 10.90 -22.32 7.08
N SER A 138 11.43 -23.48 7.42
CA SER A 138 12.48 -24.15 6.64
C SER A 138 12.02 -24.44 5.22
N LEU A 139 10.72 -24.74 5.04
CA LEU A 139 10.12 -24.97 3.72
C LEU A 139 10.08 -23.69 2.88
N TYR A 140 10.10 -22.53 3.52
CA TYR A 140 10.01 -21.20 2.88
C TYR A 140 11.37 -20.51 2.77
N ALA A 141 12.43 -21.10 3.29
CA ALA A 141 13.76 -20.49 3.35
C ALA A 141 14.23 -19.98 1.98
N ALA A 142 14.13 -20.83 0.96
CA ALA A 142 14.53 -20.48 -0.40
C ALA A 142 13.72 -19.29 -0.96
N ARG A 143 12.42 -19.21 -0.63
CA ARG A 143 11.56 -18.10 -1.05
C ARG A 143 11.94 -16.80 -0.33
N ILE A 144 12.25 -16.87 0.96
CA ILE A 144 12.71 -15.71 1.74
C ILE A 144 14.06 -15.21 1.21
N GLU A 145 14.99 -16.11 0.92
CA GLU A 145 16.28 -15.75 0.30
C GLU A 145 16.08 -15.08 -1.07
N GLN A 146 15.15 -15.57 -1.87
CA GLN A 146 14.79 -14.93 -3.14
C GLN A 146 14.27 -13.51 -2.93
N LEU A 147 13.34 -13.29 -2.00
CA LEU A 147 12.80 -11.94 -1.70
C LEU A 147 13.91 -11.00 -1.25
N VAL A 148 14.85 -11.47 -0.43
CA VAL A 148 16.03 -10.70 -0.01
C VAL A 148 16.92 -10.35 -1.19
N ALA A 149 17.25 -11.33 -2.04
CA ALA A 149 18.09 -11.12 -3.21
C ALA A 149 17.47 -10.13 -4.22
N GLN A 150 16.14 -10.12 -4.30
CA GLN A 150 15.37 -9.18 -5.15
C GLN A 150 15.16 -7.81 -4.50
N GLY A 151 15.61 -7.59 -3.25
CA GLY A 151 15.43 -6.32 -2.54
C GLY A 151 13.99 -6.03 -2.13
N THR A 152 13.13 -7.06 -2.00
CA THR A 152 11.73 -6.89 -1.59
C THR A 152 11.65 -6.45 -0.13
N HIS A 153 10.87 -5.42 0.15
CA HIS A 153 10.57 -5.04 1.53
C HIS A 153 9.52 -5.97 2.12
N PHE A 154 9.86 -6.70 3.17
CA PHE A 154 8.92 -7.58 3.84
C PHE A 154 9.19 -7.71 5.35
N ALA A 155 8.13 -8.05 6.08
CA ALA A 155 8.18 -8.51 7.46
C ALA A 155 7.50 -9.88 7.55
N ARG A 156 7.98 -10.74 8.45
CA ARG A 156 7.38 -12.05 8.67
C ARG A 156 7.00 -12.26 10.13
N TRP A 157 5.93 -12.97 10.37
CA TRP A 157 5.60 -13.50 11.68
C TRP A 157 6.29 -14.85 11.88
N GLY A 158 6.90 -15.06 13.05
CA GLY A 158 7.52 -16.34 13.40
C GLY A 158 8.62 -16.23 14.42
N SER A 159 9.31 -17.33 14.68
CA SER A 159 10.42 -17.40 15.63
C SER A 159 11.52 -16.41 15.28
N ILE A 160 11.98 -15.66 16.27
CA ILE A 160 13.09 -14.72 16.16
C ILE A 160 14.40 -15.53 16.24
N ARG A 161 14.90 -15.92 15.09
CA ARG A 161 16.26 -16.53 14.99
C ARG A 161 17.20 -15.53 14.35
N SER A 162 18.37 -15.38 14.93
CA SER A 162 19.38 -14.37 14.56
C SER A 162 20.02 -14.58 13.19
N ASP A 163 19.79 -15.72 12.56
CA ASP A 163 20.42 -16.16 11.32
C ASP A 163 19.58 -15.89 10.05
N ARG A 164 18.44 -15.19 10.18
CA ARG A 164 17.50 -15.06 9.06
C ARG A 164 17.32 -13.63 8.61
N SER A 165 17.46 -13.43 7.31
CA SER A 165 17.26 -12.16 6.61
C SER A 165 15.80 -11.67 6.69
N GLY A 166 15.63 -10.35 6.76
CA GLY A 166 14.33 -9.69 6.81
C GLY A 166 13.84 -9.38 8.23
N ALA A 167 12.87 -8.47 8.33
CA ALA A 167 12.25 -8.12 9.60
C ALA A 167 11.38 -9.27 10.11
N THR A 168 11.66 -9.77 11.32
CA THR A 168 10.88 -10.82 11.96
C THR A 168 10.20 -10.26 13.20
N VAL A 169 8.92 -10.56 13.35
CA VAL A 169 8.09 -10.24 14.52
C VAL A 169 7.56 -11.55 15.08
N GLY A 170 7.72 -11.77 16.36
CA GLY A 170 7.26 -13.01 17.01
C GLY A 170 7.59 -13.00 18.49
N SER A 171 7.29 -14.10 19.15
CA SER A 171 7.70 -14.37 20.53
C SER A 171 8.76 -15.47 20.56
N ASP A 172 9.63 -15.40 21.54
CA ASP A 172 10.59 -16.45 21.88
C ASP A 172 9.89 -17.69 22.43
#